data_0f8e8042fd13775cadc3442d79d2deec
#
_entry.id   0f8e8042fd13775cadc3442d79d2deec
#
_cell.length_a   1.000
_cell.length_b   1.000
_cell.length_c   1.000
_cell.angle_alpha   90.00
_cell.angle_beta   90.00
_cell.angle_gamma   90.00
#
_symmetry.space_group_name_H-M   'P 1'
#
loop_
_entity.id
_entity.type
_entity.pdbx_description
1 polymer ?
#
loop_
_entity_poly.entity_id
_entity_poly.type
_entity_poly.pdbx_seq_one_letter_code
_entity_poly.pdbx_strand_id
1 'polypeptide(L)'
;MANRFVLNETSYHGKGAINEIATEIKARAFKKAFVCSDPDLIKFAVTKKVTDILDAAEIPYEIYSNIKPNPTIENVQTGVEAFKKSGADCIVAIGGGSSMDTAKAIGIIITNPEFADVRSLEGVAPTKNPCVPIIAVPTTAGTAAEVTINYVITDAEKDRKMVCVDVHDIPVVAVVDPDMMASMPKGLTAATGMDALTHAIEGYITKGAWEMSDMFHIKAIEIIAKSLRGAVENTAEGREGMALGQYIAGMGFSNVGLGIVHSMAHPLGALYDTPHGVANAIILPTVMEYNAPATGDKYRDIAKAMGVEGTEAMSLEEARKAAIDAVKKLSADVGIPADLKDIVKNEDIDFLSQSAFDDACRPGNPRDTSVEEIKELYLSLM
;
A
#
# COMPACT_ATOMS: atom_id res chain seq x y z
N MET A 1 18.99 -20.04 2.84
CA MET A 1 17.54 -20.12 3.08
C MET A 1 16.86 -19.91 1.73
N ALA A 2 15.74 -20.57 1.44
CA ALA A 2 15.04 -20.33 0.18
C ALA A 2 14.20 -19.03 0.28
N ASN A 3 14.28 -18.18 -0.72
CA ASN A 3 13.43 -17.00 -0.83
C ASN A 3 12.08 -17.40 -1.47
N ARG A 4 10.97 -17.03 -0.83
CA ARG A 4 9.63 -17.23 -1.37
C ARG A 4 9.16 -15.93 -2.04
N PHE A 5 8.46 -16.08 -3.16
CA PHE A 5 7.84 -14.96 -3.87
C PHE A 5 6.39 -15.29 -4.20
N VAL A 6 5.46 -14.41 -3.85
CA VAL A 6 4.01 -14.60 -4.02
C VAL A 6 3.48 -13.44 -4.84
N LEU A 7 2.72 -13.76 -5.90
CA LEU A 7 2.06 -12.80 -6.79
C LEU A 7 0.63 -13.27 -7.10
N ASN A 8 -0.17 -12.39 -7.70
CA ASN A 8 -1.48 -12.77 -8.25
C ASN A 8 -1.34 -13.90 -9.29
N GLU A 9 -2.38 -14.68 -9.47
CA GLU A 9 -2.45 -15.64 -10.59
C GLU A 9 -2.53 -14.90 -11.93
N THR A 10 -3.26 -13.78 -11.97
CA THR A 10 -3.45 -12.98 -13.19
C THR A 10 -3.50 -11.50 -12.83
N SER A 11 -2.98 -10.64 -13.69
CA SER A 11 -3.18 -9.20 -13.59
C SER A 11 -3.41 -8.57 -14.97
N TYR A 12 -4.33 -7.60 -15.01
CA TYR A 12 -4.66 -6.81 -16.20
C TYR A 12 -4.28 -5.35 -15.98
N HIS A 13 -3.63 -4.74 -16.95
CA HIS A 13 -3.09 -3.40 -16.82
C HIS A 13 -3.49 -2.52 -18.01
N GLY A 14 -3.81 -1.26 -17.72
CA GLY A 14 -4.10 -0.26 -18.73
C GLY A 14 -5.57 0.11 -18.83
N LYS A 15 -5.83 1.11 -19.66
CA LYS A 15 -7.17 1.67 -19.86
C LYS A 15 -8.14 0.62 -20.39
N GLY A 16 -9.28 0.49 -19.73
CA GLY A 16 -10.33 -0.47 -20.07
C GLY A 16 -10.11 -1.88 -19.48
N ALA A 17 -9.07 -2.08 -18.66
CA ALA A 17 -8.79 -3.37 -18.01
C ALA A 17 -9.98 -3.88 -17.17
N ILE A 18 -10.84 -2.99 -16.64
CA ILE A 18 -12.05 -3.37 -15.89
C ILE A 18 -13.00 -4.28 -16.68
N ASN A 19 -12.96 -4.27 -18.01
CA ASN A 19 -13.80 -5.14 -18.83
C ASN A 19 -13.45 -6.64 -18.65
N GLU A 20 -12.24 -6.95 -18.20
CA GLU A 20 -11.80 -8.32 -17.96
C GLU A 20 -12.40 -8.94 -16.68
N ILE A 21 -13.01 -8.12 -15.81
CA ILE A 21 -13.67 -8.62 -14.58
C ILE A 21 -14.75 -9.67 -14.91
N ALA A 22 -15.62 -9.37 -15.89
CA ALA A 22 -16.67 -10.30 -16.28
C ALA A 22 -16.10 -11.56 -16.95
N THR A 23 -15.02 -11.43 -17.71
CA THR A 23 -14.30 -12.55 -18.34
C THR A 23 -13.76 -13.49 -17.26
N GLU A 24 -13.08 -12.96 -16.25
CA GLU A 24 -12.49 -13.74 -15.15
C GLU A 24 -13.56 -14.43 -14.29
N ILE A 25 -14.65 -13.72 -13.93
CA ILE A 25 -15.77 -14.31 -13.18
C ILE A 25 -16.35 -15.51 -13.92
N LYS A 26 -16.59 -15.37 -15.23
CA LYS A 26 -17.13 -16.47 -16.06
C LYS A 26 -16.14 -17.60 -16.24
N ALA A 27 -14.88 -17.31 -16.50
CA ALA A 27 -13.83 -18.33 -16.70
C ALA A 27 -13.59 -19.17 -15.44
N ARG A 28 -13.70 -18.54 -14.26
CA ARG A 28 -13.55 -19.18 -12.94
C ARG A 28 -14.86 -19.82 -12.46
N ALA A 29 -15.94 -19.70 -13.23
CA ALA A 29 -17.27 -20.23 -12.92
C ALA A 29 -17.89 -19.70 -11.61
N PHE A 30 -17.52 -18.50 -11.19
CA PHE A 30 -18.15 -17.83 -10.05
C PHE A 30 -19.60 -17.46 -10.37
N LYS A 31 -20.47 -17.58 -9.37
CA LYS A 31 -21.93 -17.46 -9.53
C LYS A 31 -22.45 -16.07 -9.12
N LYS A 32 -21.90 -15.50 -8.06
CA LYS A 32 -22.33 -14.23 -7.50
C LYS A 32 -21.16 -13.50 -6.87
N ALA A 33 -21.02 -12.22 -7.18
CA ALA A 33 -19.98 -11.37 -6.63
C ALA A 33 -20.44 -10.62 -5.36
N PHE A 34 -19.56 -10.53 -4.37
CA PHE A 34 -19.68 -9.62 -3.23
C PHE A 34 -18.81 -8.39 -3.51
N VAL A 35 -19.43 -7.26 -3.82
CA VAL A 35 -18.73 -6.03 -4.18
C VAL A 35 -18.40 -5.23 -2.94
N CYS A 36 -17.14 -5.18 -2.57
CA CYS A 36 -16.63 -4.36 -1.46
C CYS A 36 -16.19 -2.99 -2.00
N SER A 37 -16.88 -1.91 -1.62
CA SER A 37 -16.53 -0.56 -2.04
C SER A 37 -16.96 0.47 -1.00
N ASP A 38 -16.16 1.51 -0.78
CA ASP A 38 -16.51 2.55 0.19
C ASP A 38 -17.67 3.46 -0.29
N PRO A 39 -18.36 4.14 0.65
CA PRO A 39 -19.53 4.98 0.32
C PRO A 39 -19.22 6.12 -0.64
N ASP A 40 -18.02 6.70 -0.60
CA ASP A 40 -17.67 7.84 -1.47
C ASP A 40 -17.49 7.39 -2.92
N LEU A 41 -16.87 6.24 -3.16
CA LEU A 41 -16.74 5.67 -4.50
C LEU A 41 -18.09 5.33 -5.12
N ILE A 42 -19.06 4.89 -4.30
CA ILE A 42 -20.45 4.67 -4.73
C ILE A 42 -21.11 6.03 -5.08
N LYS A 43 -21.01 7.00 -4.18
CA LYS A 43 -21.57 8.35 -4.35
C LYS A 43 -21.04 9.05 -5.58
N PHE A 44 -19.76 8.91 -5.87
CA PHE A 44 -19.11 9.51 -7.05
C PHE A 44 -19.16 8.62 -8.30
N ALA A 45 -19.96 7.55 -8.27
CA ALA A 45 -20.17 6.64 -9.39
C ALA A 45 -18.90 5.92 -9.92
N VAL A 46 -17.84 5.83 -9.12
CA VAL A 46 -16.65 5.07 -9.49
C VAL A 46 -16.97 3.57 -9.45
N THR A 47 -17.59 3.09 -8.38
CA THR A 47 -18.07 1.70 -8.25
C THR A 47 -19.01 1.32 -9.39
N LYS A 48 -19.84 2.29 -9.85
CA LYS A 48 -20.80 2.06 -10.94
C LYS A 48 -20.12 1.63 -12.24
N LYS A 49 -18.90 2.05 -12.53
CA LYS A 49 -18.18 1.61 -13.74
C LYS A 49 -18.01 0.09 -13.77
N VAL A 50 -17.79 -0.54 -12.61
CA VAL A 50 -17.65 -2.00 -12.50
C VAL A 50 -19.00 -2.68 -12.42
N THR A 51 -19.97 -2.13 -11.67
CA THR A 51 -21.30 -2.76 -11.59
C THR A 51 -22.05 -2.73 -12.92
N ASP A 52 -21.85 -1.72 -13.76
CA ASP A 52 -22.39 -1.70 -15.12
C ASP A 52 -21.83 -2.85 -15.99
N ILE A 53 -20.58 -3.25 -15.79
CA ILE A 53 -19.97 -4.41 -16.46
C ILE A 53 -20.60 -5.72 -15.95
N LEU A 54 -20.82 -5.83 -14.63
CA LEU A 54 -21.50 -6.98 -14.04
C LEU A 54 -22.94 -7.11 -14.53
N ASP A 55 -23.68 -6.00 -14.58
CA ASP A 55 -25.06 -5.93 -15.08
C ASP A 55 -25.12 -6.33 -16.56
N ALA A 56 -24.25 -5.79 -17.40
CA ALA A 56 -24.17 -6.13 -18.82
C ALA A 56 -23.80 -7.60 -19.09
N ALA A 57 -23.08 -8.21 -18.16
CA ALA A 57 -22.68 -9.63 -18.22
C ALA A 57 -23.69 -10.58 -17.54
N GLU A 58 -24.79 -10.03 -16.97
CA GLU A 58 -25.79 -10.75 -16.20
C GLU A 58 -25.21 -11.51 -14.99
N ILE A 59 -24.19 -10.93 -14.35
CA ILE A 59 -23.53 -11.47 -13.15
C ILE A 59 -24.23 -10.90 -11.91
N PRO A 60 -24.87 -11.72 -11.06
CA PRO A 60 -25.48 -11.24 -9.84
C PRO A 60 -24.43 -10.72 -8.87
N TYR A 61 -24.74 -9.65 -8.14
CA TYR A 61 -23.85 -9.12 -7.10
C TYR A 61 -24.63 -8.53 -5.93
N GLU A 62 -23.92 -8.31 -4.83
CA GLU A 62 -24.40 -7.57 -3.67
C GLU A 62 -23.31 -6.62 -3.20
N ILE A 63 -23.68 -5.36 -2.89
CA ILE A 63 -22.73 -4.32 -2.50
C ILE A 63 -22.63 -4.26 -0.98
N TYR A 64 -21.42 -4.33 -0.47
CA TYR A 64 -21.06 -4.04 0.91
C TYR A 64 -20.27 -2.74 0.96
N SER A 65 -20.79 -1.76 1.70
CA SER A 65 -20.21 -0.41 1.76
C SER A 65 -19.97 0.12 3.17
N ASN A 66 -20.11 -0.71 4.21
CA ASN A 66 -19.70 -0.31 5.55
C ASN A 66 -18.18 -0.37 5.70
N ILE A 67 -17.50 0.46 4.92
CA ILE A 67 -16.04 0.58 4.84
C ILE A 67 -15.66 2.02 5.16
N LYS A 68 -14.69 2.21 6.04
CA LYS A 68 -14.17 3.52 6.45
C LYS A 68 -12.70 3.64 6.09
N PRO A 69 -12.16 4.86 5.93
CA PRO A 69 -10.72 5.06 6.05
C PRO A 69 -10.22 4.45 7.37
N ASN A 70 -9.07 3.77 7.35
CA ASN A 70 -8.59 2.99 8.51
C ASN A 70 -9.63 1.96 8.99
N PRO A 71 -9.91 0.89 8.22
CA PRO A 71 -11.00 -0.03 8.50
C PRO A 71 -10.84 -0.69 9.86
N THR A 72 -11.96 -0.82 10.57
CA THR A 72 -12.00 -1.35 11.93
C THR A 72 -12.41 -2.82 11.98
N ILE A 73 -12.17 -3.45 13.13
CA ILE A 73 -12.66 -4.81 13.42
C ILE A 73 -14.17 -4.93 13.14
N GLU A 74 -14.97 -3.92 13.53
CA GLU A 74 -16.43 -3.88 13.30
C GLU A 74 -16.77 -3.91 11.80
N ASN A 75 -16.03 -3.18 10.95
CA ASN A 75 -16.25 -3.21 9.50
C ASN A 75 -16.02 -4.63 8.95
N VAL A 76 -15.00 -5.32 9.41
CA VAL A 76 -14.74 -6.70 9.01
C VAL A 76 -15.85 -7.65 9.49
N GLN A 77 -16.22 -7.58 10.77
CA GLN A 77 -17.23 -8.47 11.36
C GLN A 77 -18.59 -8.32 10.68
N THR A 78 -19.06 -7.10 10.47
CA THR A 78 -20.31 -6.83 9.74
C THR A 78 -20.23 -7.29 8.27
N GLY A 79 -19.05 -7.16 7.66
CA GLY A 79 -18.79 -7.65 6.31
C GLY A 79 -18.83 -9.18 6.19
N VAL A 80 -18.28 -9.90 7.17
CA VAL A 80 -18.36 -11.36 7.24
C VAL A 80 -19.82 -11.82 7.30
N GLU A 81 -20.64 -11.20 8.13
CA GLU A 81 -22.07 -11.51 8.23
C GLU A 81 -22.84 -11.17 6.94
N ALA A 82 -22.50 -10.04 6.30
CA ALA A 82 -23.10 -9.66 5.03
C ALA A 82 -22.70 -10.66 3.92
N PHE A 83 -21.44 -11.07 3.86
CA PHE A 83 -20.96 -12.06 2.88
C PHE A 83 -21.72 -13.40 3.03
N LYS A 84 -21.82 -13.93 4.26
CA LYS A 84 -22.56 -15.18 4.53
C LYS A 84 -24.03 -15.11 4.07
N LYS A 85 -24.67 -13.97 4.27
CA LYS A 85 -26.09 -13.76 3.87
C LYS A 85 -26.24 -13.60 2.36
N SER A 86 -25.23 -13.04 1.68
CA SER A 86 -25.29 -12.76 0.25
C SER A 86 -25.32 -14.04 -0.61
N GLY A 87 -24.74 -15.13 -0.14
CA GLY A 87 -24.52 -16.34 -0.93
C GLY A 87 -23.54 -16.15 -2.08
N ALA A 88 -22.69 -15.12 -2.02
CA ALA A 88 -21.63 -14.89 -3.00
C ALA A 88 -20.49 -15.91 -2.84
N ASP A 89 -19.77 -16.17 -3.93
CA ASP A 89 -18.65 -17.12 -3.99
C ASP A 89 -17.33 -16.49 -4.45
N CYS A 90 -17.35 -15.18 -4.72
CA CYS A 90 -16.15 -14.37 -4.95
C CYS A 90 -16.37 -12.95 -4.42
N ILE A 91 -15.25 -12.21 -4.24
CA ILE A 91 -15.26 -10.80 -3.84
C ILE A 91 -14.72 -9.97 -5.01
N VAL A 92 -15.38 -8.86 -5.34
CA VAL A 92 -14.86 -7.80 -6.20
C VAL A 92 -14.55 -6.60 -5.31
N ALA A 93 -13.30 -6.38 -4.98
CA ALA A 93 -12.85 -5.29 -4.12
C ALA A 93 -12.52 -4.07 -4.96
N ILE A 94 -13.27 -2.97 -4.78
CA ILE A 94 -13.12 -1.73 -5.53
C ILE A 94 -12.76 -0.63 -4.55
N GLY A 95 -11.57 -0.08 -4.67
CA GLY A 95 -11.15 1.01 -3.78
C GLY A 95 -9.65 1.13 -3.58
N GLY A 96 -9.27 1.91 -2.58
CA GLY A 96 -7.91 1.98 -2.06
C GLY A 96 -7.64 0.88 -1.02
N GLY A 97 -6.57 1.04 -0.22
CA GLY A 97 -6.18 0.09 0.81
C GLY A 97 -7.32 -0.33 1.72
N SER A 98 -8.13 0.62 2.21
CA SER A 98 -9.22 0.32 3.15
C SER A 98 -10.26 -0.67 2.62
N SER A 99 -10.65 -0.55 1.34
CA SER A 99 -11.58 -1.48 0.70
C SER A 99 -10.93 -2.84 0.48
N MET A 100 -9.66 -2.86 0.07
CA MET A 100 -8.90 -4.10 -0.15
C MET A 100 -8.64 -4.84 1.15
N ASP A 101 -8.19 -4.14 2.19
CA ASP A 101 -7.87 -4.71 3.50
C ASP A 101 -9.12 -5.31 4.17
N THR A 102 -10.26 -4.60 4.07
CA THR A 102 -11.54 -5.13 4.53
C THR A 102 -11.94 -6.39 3.77
N ALA A 103 -11.80 -6.40 2.44
CA ALA A 103 -12.13 -7.55 1.60
C ALA A 103 -11.26 -8.77 1.91
N LYS A 104 -9.95 -8.58 2.11
CA LYS A 104 -9.00 -9.64 2.50
C LYS A 104 -9.38 -10.23 3.85
N ALA A 105 -9.59 -9.39 4.86
CA ALA A 105 -9.97 -9.84 6.20
C ALA A 105 -11.31 -10.60 6.19
N ILE A 106 -12.31 -10.13 5.45
CA ILE A 106 -13.58 -10.85 5.28
C ILE A 106 -13.32 -12.23 4.65
N GLY A 107 -12.61 -12.25 3.52
CA GLY A 107 -12.40 -13.47 2.76
C GLY A 107 -11.59 -14.53 3.51
N ILE A 108 -10.58 -14.14 4.29
CA ILE A 108 -9.79 -15.04 5.14
C ILE A 108 -10.65 -15.65 6.25
N ILE A 109 -11.47 -14.85 6.95
CA ILE A 109 -12.32 -15.32 8.03
C ILE A 109 -13.40 -16.29 7.52
N ILE A 110 -13.96 -16.05 6.33
CA ILE A 110 -14.97 -16.94 5.73
C ILE A 110 -14.42 -18.34 5.52
N THR A 111 -13.18 -18.47 5.07
CA THR A 111 -12.55 -19.78 4.78
C THR A 111 -11.78 -20.36 5.96
N ASN A 112 -11.47 -19.54 6.98
CA ASN A 112 -10.78 -19.95 8.21
C ASN A 112 -11.56 -19.42 9.44
N PRO A 113 -12.73 -20.00 9.76
CA PRO A 113 -13.64 -19.49 10.79
C PRO A 113 -13.07 -19.54 12.22
N GLU A 114 -12.01 -20.29 12.45
CA GLU A 114 -11.26 -20.29 13.71
C GLU A 114 -10.61 -18.94 14.02
N PHE A 115 -10.41 -18.08 13.00
CA PHE A 115 -9.91 -16.70 13.12
C PHE A 115 -11.03 -15.65 13.09
N ALA A 116 -12.25 -15.99 13.52
CA ALA A 116 -13.38 -15.05 13.56
C ALA A 116 -13.13 -13.81 14.44
N ASP A 117 -12.30 -13.92 15.46
CA ASP A 117 -11.73 -12.72 16.13
C ASP A 117 -10.61 -12.15 15.28
N VAL A 118 -10.87 -10.99 14.68
CA VAL A 118 -9.91 -10.31 13.77
C VAL A 118 -8.55 -10.09 14.44
N ARG A 119 -8.48 -9.93 15.76
CA ARG A 119 -7.22 -9.78 16.51
C ARG A 119 -6.31 -10.99 16.39
N SER A 120 -6.88 -12.19 16.17
CA SER A 120 -6.10 -13.41 15.98
C SER A 120 -5.36 -13.48 14.63
N LEU A 121 -5.65 -12.56 13.72
CA LEU A 121 -4.99 -12.44 12.42
C LEU A 121 -3.77 -11.52 12.45
N GLU A 122 -3.51 -10.81 13.55
CA GLU A 122 -2.35 -9.91 13.65
C GLU A 122 -1.02 -10.66 13.50
N GLY A 123 -0.09 -10.04 12.78
CA GLY A 123 1.19 -10.66 12.42
C GLY A 123 1.02 -11.72 11.34
N VAL A 124 1.70 -12.85 11.49
CA VAL A 124 1.59 -13.99 10.56
C VAL A 124 0.70 -15.06 11.18
N ALA A 125 -0.58 -15.02 10.84
CA ALA A 125 -1.54 -16.01 11.34
C ALA A 125 -1.36 -17.37 10.63
N PRO A 126 -1.49 -18.50 11.34
CA PRO A 126 -1.33 -19.82 10.76
C PRO A 126 -2.64 -20.30 10.09
N THR A 127 -3.17 -19.52 9.16
CA THR A 127 -4.34 -19.90 8.35
C THR A 127 -4.02 -21.11 7.49
N LYS A 128 -5.04 -21.87 7.10
CA LYS A 128 -4.86 -23.13 6.35
C LYS A 128 -5.48 -23.09 4.97
N ASN A 129 -6.51 -22.29 4.81
CA ASN A 129 -7.29 -22.24 3.58
C ASN A 129 -7.06 -20.92 2.85
N PRO A 130 -6.97 -20.93 1.51
CA PRO A 130 -6.98 -19.71 0.74
C PRO A 130 -8.22 -18.86 1.05
N CYS A 131 -8.06 -17.55 0.99
CA CYS A 131 -9.13 -16.57 1.06
C CYS A 131 -10.24 -16.90 0.04
N VAL A 132 -11.46 -16.46 0.29
CA VAL A 132 -12.46 -16.33 -0.80
C VAL A 132 -11.80 -15.61 -1.97
N PRO A 133 -11.91 -16.11 -3.21
CA PRO A 133 -11.25 -15.49 -4.36
C PRO A 133 -11.59 -14.01 -4.49
N ILE A 134 -10.56 -13.14 -4.57
CA ILE A 134 -10.70 -11.69 -4.70
C ILE A 134 -10.26 -11.27 -6.11
N ILE A 135 -11.12 -10.51 -6.79
CA ILE A 135 -10.76 -9.69 -7.95
C ILE A 135 -10.61 -8.26 -7.45
N ALA A 136 -9.41 -7.74 -7.48
CA ALA A 136 -9.06 -6.46 -6.88
C ALA A 136 -8.95 -5.36 -7.95
N VAL A 137 -9.68 -4.26 -7.73
CA VAL A 137 -9.76 -3.10 -8.64
C VAL A 137 -9.32 -1.84 -7.88
N PRO A 138 -8.03 -1.47 -7.90
CA PRO A 138 -7.54 -0.32 -7.17
C PRO A 138 -8.06 0.99 -7.76
N THR A 139 -8.41 1.93 -6.87
CA THR A 139 -8.79 3.31 -7.23
C THR A 139 -7.78 4.33 -6.71
N THR A 140 -6.72 3.87 -6.04
CA THR A 140 -5.58 4.68 -5.61
C THR A 140 -4.29 4.09 -6.18
N ALA A 141 -3.28 4.93 -6.36
CA ALA A 141 -1.97 4.52 -6.85
C ALA A 141 -0.92 4.69 -5.73
N GLY A 142 -0.97 3.81 -4.73
CA GLY A 142 -0.12 3.91 -3.54
C GLY A 142 0.13 2.56 -2.87
N THR A 143 -0.89 2.02 -2.23
CA THR A 143 -0.77 0.87 -1.31
C THR A 143 -0.42 -0.45 -1.99
N ALA A 144 -0.72 -0.59 -3.29
CA ALA A 144 -0.59 -1.84 -4.03
C ALA A 144 -1.30 -3.05 -3.36
N ALA A 145 -2.38 -2.79 -2.59
CA ALA A 145 -3.07 -3.83 -1.84
C ALA A 145 -3.65 -4.94 -2.73
N GLU A 146 -3.83 -4.66 -4.03
CA GLU A 146 -4.26 -5.62 -5.05
C GLU A 146 -3.21 -6.70 -5.37
N VAL A 147 -1.94 -6.52 -4.97
CA VAL A 147 -0.84 -7.47 -5.23
C VAL A 147 -0.05 -7.85 -3.98
N THR A 148 -0.51 -7.44 -2.80
CA THR A 148 0.19 -7.70 -1.54
C THR A 148 -0.46 -8.81 -0.73
N ILE A 149 0.35 -9.46 0.12
CA ILE A 149 -0.08 -10.43 1.13
C ILE A 149 -0.35 -9.78 2.49
N ASN A 150 -0.43 -8.45 2.51
CA ASN A 150 -0.60 -7.67 3.74
C ASN A 150 -1.97 -7.00 3.73
N TYR A 151 -2.53 -6.80 4.91
CA TYR A 151 -3.68 -5.92 5.14
C TYR A 151 -3.61 -5.34 6.55
N VAL A 152 -4.24 -4.19 6.76
CA VAL A 152 -4.16 -3.44 8.03
C VAL A 152 -5.57 -3.17 8.53
N ILE A 153 -5.87 -3.63 9.75
CA ILE A 153 -7.14 -3.41 10.42
C ILE A 153 -6.91 -2.64 11.72
N THR A 154 -7.75 -1.65 11.99
CA THR A 154 -7.67 -0.85 13.21
C THR A 154 -8.42 -1.52 14.37
N ASP A 155 -7.73 -1.77 15.47
CA ASP A 155 -8.33 -2.09 16.74
C ASP A 155 -8.66 -0.77 17.47
N ALA A 156 -9.91 -0.32 17.33
CA ALA A 156 -10.35 0.94 17.91
C ALA A 156 -10.44 0.92 19.44
N GLU A 157 -10.45 -0.27 20.08
CA GLU A 157 -10.41 -0.38 21.54
C GLU A 157 -9.00 -0.15 22.10
N LYS A 158 -7.97 -0.38 21.29
CA LYS A 158 -6.56 -0.25 21.68
C LYS A 158 -5.84 0.88 20.96
N ASP A 159 -6.57 1.70 20.19
CA ASP A 159 -6.03 2.80 19.38
C ASP A 159 -4.78 2.41 18.58
N ARG A 160 -4.80 1.23 17.95
CA ARG A 160 -3.65 0.74 17.17
C ARG A 160 -4.03 0.08 15.86
N LYS A 161 -3.11 0.13 14.91
CA LYS A 161 -3.18 -0.60 13.64
C LYS A 161 -2.57 -1.98 13.81
N MET A 162 -3.31 -3.01 13.41
CA MET A 162 -2.86 -4.38 13.34
C MET A 162 -2.42 -4.68 11.91
N VAL A 163 -1.14 -4.94 11.72
CA VAL A 163 -0.61 -5.41 10.44
C VAL A 163 -0.77 -6.93 10.39
N CYS A 164 -1.52 -7.40 9.41
CA CYS A 164 -1.74 -8.82 9.15
C CYS A 164 -1.00 -9.24 7.87
N VAL A 165 -0.36 -10.38 7.90
CA VAL A 165 0.44 -10.91 6.78
C VAL A 165 0.04 -12.34 6.53
N ASP A 166 -0.56 -12.62 5.37
CA ASP A 166 -1.01 -13.96 5.02
C ASP A 166 -0.90 -14.22 3.51
N VAL A 167 -0.16 -15.22 3.13
CA VAL A 167 -0.02 -15.60 1.71
C VAL A 167 -1.33 -16.08 1.08
N HIS A 168 -2.27 -16.47 1.90
CA HIS A 168 -3.58 -16.93 1.46
C HIS A 168 -4.55 -15.79 1.11
N ASP A 169 -4.23 -14.54 1.46
CA ASP A 169 -5.13 -13.40 1.23
C ASP A 169 -4.88 -12.66 -0.08
N ILE A 170 -3.79 -12.98 -0.79
CA ILE A 170 -3.47 -12.28 -2.04
C ILE A 170 -4.63 -12.40 -3.03
N PRO A 171 -5.09 -11.28 -3.64
CA PRO A 171 -6.10 -11.35 -4.67
C PRO A 171 -5.69 -12.25 -5.84
N VAL A 172 -6.59 -13.12 -6.30
CA VAL A 172 -6.29 -14.02 -7.42
C VAL A 172 -6.17 -13.26 -8.74
N VAL A 173 -6.92 -12.15 -8.87
CA VAL A 173 -6.86 -11.27 -10.05
C VAL A 173 -6.69 -9.82 -9.59
N ALA A 174 -5.73 -9.11 -10.18
CA ALA A 174 -5.62 -7.66 -10.06
C ALA A 174 -6.02 -7.00 -11.40
N VAL A 175 -6.87 -5.96 -11.32
CA VAL A 175 -7.35 -5.22 -12.50
C VAL A 175 -6.97 -3.76 -12.31
N VAL A 176 -5.83 -3.38 -12.87
CA VAL A 176 -5.18 -2.07 -12.67
C VAL A 176 -5.50 -1.15 -13.84
N ASP A 177 -6.64 -0.48 -13.75
CA ASP A 177 -7.14 0.44 -14.77
C ASP A 177 -6.93 1.90 -14.33
N PRO A 178 -6.11 2.70 -15.02
CA PRO A 178 -5.84 4.09 -14.64
C PRO A 178 -7.10 4.97 -14.66
N ASP A 179 -8.13 4.64 -15.44
CA ASP A 179 -9.41 5.37 -15.44
C ASP A 179 -10.18 5.21 -14.13
N MET A 180 -9.90 4.16 -13.33
CA MET A 180 -10.45 3.99 -11.99
C MET A 180 -9.79 4.92 -10.96
N MET A 181 -8.58 5.41 -11.24
CA MET A 181 -7.79 6.29 -10.38
C MET A 181 -7.92 7.78 -10.78
N ALA A 182 -8.52 8.08 -11.94
CA ALA A 182 -8.55 9.42 -12.52
C ALA A 182 -9.35 10.46 -11.70
N SER A 183 -10.23 10.00 -10.81
CA SER A 183 -11.03 10.87 -9.93
C SER A 183 -10.36 11.26 -8.62
N MET A 184 -9.15 10.72 -8.33
CA MET A 184 -8.41 11.08 -7.11
C MET A 184 -8.10 12.58 -7.09
N PRO A 185 -8.40 13.29 -5.98
CA PRO A 185 -7.93 14.67 -5.79
C PRO A 185 -6.41 14.78 -5.80
N LYS A 186 -5.88 15.97 -6.18
CA LYS A 186 -4.42 16.22 -6.26
C LYS A 186 -3.67 15.84 -4.98
N GLY A 187 -4.17 16.25 -3.82
CA GLY A 187 -3.54 15.94 -2.53
C GLY A 187 -3.49 14.44 -2.22
N LEU A 188 -4.57 13.70 -2.53
CA LEU A 188 -4.58 12.24 -2.37
C LEU A 188 -3.63 11.58 -3.37
N THR A 189 -3.59 12.06 -4.61
CA THR A 189 -2.66 11.55 -5.63
C THR A 189 -1.19 11.74 -5.21
N ALA A 190 -0.86 12.93 -4.68
CA ALA A 190 0.49 13.22 -4.18
C ALA A 190 0.86 12.31 -3.00
N ALA A 191 -0.02 12.20 -2.01
CA ALA A 191 0.19 11.39 -0.82
C ALA A 191 0.37 9.91 -1.18
N THR A 192 -0.56 9.32 -1.95
CA THR A 192 -0.47 7.91 -2.33
C THR A 192 0.70 7.62 -3.26
N GLY A 193 1.05 8.54 -4.15
CA GLY A 193 2.20 8.36 -5.03
C GLY A 193 3.54 8.42 -4.30
N MET A 194 3.67 9.29 -3.30
CA MET A 194 4.85 9.30 -2.42
C MET A 194 4.91 8.07 -1.51
N ASP A 195 3.76 7.53 -1.11
CA ASP A 195 3.65 6.25 -0.42
C ASP A 195 4.21 5.10 -1.27
N ALA A 196 3.79 5.02 -2.55
CA ALA A 196 4.34 4.05 -3.49
C ALA A 196 5.86 4.19 -3.68
N LEU A 197 6.38 5.43 -3.71
CA LEU A 197 7.82 5.65 -3.76
C LEU A 197 8.51 5.18 -2.48
N THR A 198 7.90 5.41 -1.32
CA THR A 198 8.41 4.94 -0.03
C THR A 198 8.47 3.43 0.02
N HIS A 199 7.40 2.75 -0.42
CA HIS A 199 7.37 1.29 -0.56
C HIS A 199 8.53 0.77 -1.42
N ALA A 200 8.76 1.41 -2.59
CA ALA A 200 9.82 0.99 -3.50
C ALA A 200 11.22 1.23 -2.90
N ILE A 201 11.46 2.36 -2.25
CA ILE A 201 12.76 2.69 -1.64
C ILE A 201 13.01 1.79 -0.42
N GLU A 202 12.07 1.68 0.52
CA GLU A 202 12.25 0.81 1.69
C GLU A 202 12.39 -0.65 1.29
N GLY A 203 11.55 -1.13 0.36
CA GLY A 203 11.67 -2.50 -0.15
C GLY A 203 12.99 -2.78 -0.86
N TYR A 204 13.61 -1.77 -1.50
CA TYR A 204 14.93 -1.90 -2.11
C TYR A 204 16.06 -2.03 -1.09
N ILE A 205 15.97 -1.31 0.04
CA ILE A 205 17.04 -1.27 1.04
C ILE A 205 16.80 -2.20 2.24
N THR A 206 15.62 -2.81 2.37
CA THR A 206 15.29 -3.70 3.51
C THR A 206 16.25 -4.89 3.61
N LYS A 207 16.41 -5.44 4.82
CA LYS A 207 17.22 -6.64 5.06
C LYS A 207 16.74 -7.87 4.27
N GLY A 208 15.47 -7.93 3.92
CA GLY A 208 14.87 -9.00 3.12
C GLY A 208 15.12 -8.89 1.61
N ALA A 209 15.67 -7.77 1.13
CA ALA A 209 15.87 -7.50 -0.29
C ALA A 209 16.91 -8.45 -0.92
N TRP A 210 16.66 -8.82 -2.18
CA TRP A 210 17.54 -9.65 -3.00
C TRP A 210 17.31 -9.36 -4.49
N GLU A 211 18.12 -9.91 -5.37
CA GLU A 211 18.18 -9.54 -6.79
C GLU A 211 16.80 -9.50 -7.49
N MET A 212 15.92 -10.46 -7.18
CA MET A 212 14.60 -10.51 -7.80
C MET A 212 13.71 -9.36 -7.34
N SER A 213 13.69 -9.05 -6.03
CA SER A 213 12.91 -7.91 -5.50
C SER A 213 13.50 -6.58 -5.94
N ASP A 214 14.82 -6.50 -6.04
CA ASP A 214 15.55 -5.29 -6.43
C ASP A 214 15.17 -4.82 -7.84
N MET A 215 14.95 -5.77 -8.79
CA MET A 215 14.48 -5.45 -10.14
C MET A 215 13.13 -4.69 -10.11
N PHE A 216 12.18 -5.15 -9.30
CA PHE A 216 10.88 -4.50 -9.19
C PHE A 216 10.99 -3.12 -8.55
N HIS A 217 11.74 -3.00 -7.46
CA HIS A 217 11.86 -1.75 -6.72
C HIS A 217 12.53 -0.66 -7.55
N ILE A 218 13.65 -0.94 -8.20
CA ILE A 218 14.34 0.04 -9.05
C ILE A 218 13.44 0.48 -10.22
N LYS A 219 12.74 -0.47 -10.85
CA LYS A 219 11.81 -0.12 -11.93
C LYS A 219 10.61 0.69 -11.44
N ALA A 220 10.10 0.40 -10.27
CA ALA A 220 9.03 1.16 -9.64
C ALA A 220 9.48 2.61 -9.33
N ILE A 221 10.67 2.80 -8.74
CA ILE A 221 11.23 4.14 -8.47
C ILE A 221 11.32 4.95 -9.77
N GLU A 222 11.87 4.37 -10.84
CA GLU A 222 11.99 5.03 -12.16
C GLU A 222 10.64 5.52 -12.69
N ILE A 223 9.64 4.62 -12.70
CA ILE A 223 8.30 4.93 -13.21
C ILE A 223 7.61 5.98 -12.36
N ILE A 224 7.64 5.85 -11.03
CA ILE A 224 6.99 6.78 -10.10
C ILE A 224 7.62 8.16 -10.19
N ALA A 225 8.96 8.25 -10.18
CA ALA A 225 9.69 9.51 -10.29
C ALA A 225 9.34 10.29 -11.55
N LYS A 226 9.14 9.57 -12.67
CA LYS A 226 8.77 10.16 -13.96
C LYS A 226 7.29 10.58 -14.00
N SER A 227 6.40 9.83 -13.34
CA SER A 227 4.95 9.90 -13.57
C SER A 227 4.19 10.71 -12.53
N LEU A 228 4.69 10.81 -11.29
CA LEU A 228 3.91 11.34 -10.16
C LEU A 228 3.47 12.80 -10.38
N ARG A 229 4.35 13.66 -10.89
CA ARG A 229 4.00 15.07 -11.19
C ARG A 229 2.86 15.15 -12.20
N GLY A 230 2.95 14.37 -13.28
CA GLY A 230 1.89 14.27 -14.29
C GLY A 230 0.58 13.72 -13.72
N ALA A 231 0.65 12.72 -12.83
CA ALA A 231 -0.53 12.17 -12.18
C ALA A 231 -1.23 13.20 -11.27
N VAL A 232 -0.47 14.01 -10.53
CA VAL A 232 -1.01 15.11 -9.71
C VAL A 232 -1.68 16.18 -10.58
N GLU A 233 -1.16 16.45 -11.77
CA GLU A 233 -1.80 17.30 -12.78
C GLU A 233 -2.91 16.59 -13.57
N ASN A 234 -3.18 15.33 -13.26
CA ASN A 234 -4.21 14.48 -13.85
C ASN A 234 -4.02 14.23 -15.37
N THR A 235 -2.76 14.11 -15.82
CA THR A 235 -2.46 13.68 -17.18
C THR A 235 -2.69 12.18 -17.35
N ALA A 236 -3.08 11.74 -18.54
CA ALA A 236 -3.31 10.32 -18.84
C ALA A 236 -2.03 9.48 -18.63
N GLU A 237 -0.90 9.97 -19.13
CA GLU A 237 0.40 9.31 -19.02
C GLU A 237 0.87 9.22 -17.55
N GLY A 238 0.61 10.28 -16.77
CA GLY A 238 0.92 10.31 -15.33
C GLY A 238 0.09 9.28 -14.57
N ARG A 239 -1.22 9.20 -14.83
CA ARG A 239 -2.11 8.22 -14.21
C ARG A 239 -1.74 6.79 -14.58
N GLU A 240 -1.47 6.53 -15.85
CA GLU A 240 -1.04 5.21 -16.34
C GLU A 240 0.29 4.79 -15.71
N GLY A 241 1.27 5.69 -15.69
CA GLY A 241 2.56 5.42 -15.06
C GLY A 241 2.45 5.17 -13.56
N MET A 242 1.64 5.94 -12.83
CA MET A 242 1.43 5.71 -11.40
C MET A 242 0.68 4.41 -11.11
N ALA A 243 -0.32 4.06 -11.91
CA ALA A 243 -1.04 2.80 -11.80
C ALA A 243 -0.08 1.60 -11.93
N LEU A 244 0.81 1.65 -12.90
CA LEU A 244 1.82 0.60 -13.12
C LEU A 244 2.93 0.64 -12.05
N GLY A 245 3.46 1.81 -11.75
CA GLY A 245 4.59 1.96 -10.82
C GLY A 245 4.29 1.47 -9.41
N GLN A 246 3.11 1.80 -8.87
CA GLN A 246 2.70 1.33 -7.55
C GLN A 246 2.51 -0.19 -7.51
N TYR A 247 1.93 -0.79 -8.56
CA TYR A 247 1.76 -2.23 -8.66
C TYR A 247 3.11 -2.96 -8.66
N ILE A 248 4.08 -2.46 -9.44
CA ILE A 248 5.43 -3.03 -9.48
C ILE A 248 6.11 -2.89 -8.12
N ALA A 249 5.95 -1.75 -7.40
CA ALA A 249 6.45 -1.61 -6.04
C ALA A 249 5.85 -2.68 -5.11
N GLY A 250 4.54 -2.94 -5.25
CA GLY A 250 3.82 -3.97 -4.49
C GLY A 250 4.34 -5.38 -4.72
N MET A 251 4.63 -5.73 -5.98
CA MET A 251 5.26 -7.02 -6.31
C MET A 251 6.56 -7.25 -5.54
N GLY A 252 7.33 -6.19 -5.30
CA GLY A 252 8.58 -6.24 -4.55
C GLY A 252 8.36 -6.29 -3.04
N PHE A 253 7.87 -5.19 -2.44
CA PHE A 253 7.86 -5.02 -0.99
C PHE A 253 6.99 -6.02 -0.24
N SER A 254 5.90 -6.49 -0.85
CA SER A 254 5.03 -7.51 -0.28
C SER A 254 5.80 -8.80 0.11
N ASN A 255 6.89 -9.08 -0.58
CA ASN A 255 7.67 -10.30 -0.41
C ASN A 255 8.92 -10.14 0.46
N VAL A 256 9.37 -8.91 0.70
CA VAL A 256 10.65 -8.66 1.40
C VAL A 256 10.50 -7.77 2.62
N GLY A 257 9.37 -7.09 2.78
CA GLY A 257 9.10 -6.17 3.87
C GLY A 257 9.61 -4.76 3.63
N LEU A 258 9.47 -3.92 4.66
CA LEU A 258 9.73 -2.48 4.65
C LEU A 258 10.75 -2.10 5.75
N GLY A 259 10.67 -0.90 6.30
CA GLY A 259 11.57 -0.38 7.29
C GLY A 259 10.94 0.63 8.24
N ILE A 260 11.77 1.51 8.81
CA ILE A 260 11.32 2.43 9.86
C ILE A 260 10.56 3.66 9.37
N VAL A 261 10.52 3.96 8.06
CA VAL A 261 9.60 5.01 7.55
C VAL A 261 8.17 4.61 7.86
N HIS A 262 7.78 3.41 7.46
CA HIS A 262 6.45 2.87 7.75
C HIS A 262 6.21 2.70 9.24
N SER A 263 7.19 2.20 9.99
CA SER A 263 7.07 2.06 11.44
C SER A 263 6.79 3.39 12.15
N MET A 264 7.42 4.47 11.69
CA MET A 264 7.19 5.82 12.23
C MET A 264 5.88 6.44 11.73
N ALA A 265 5.43 6.10 10.52
CA ALA A 265 4.18 6.62 9.96
C ALA A 265 2.92 6.00 10.59
N HIS A 266 2.95 4.72 10.97
CA HIS A 266 1.79 4.02 11.53
C HIS A 266 1.20 4.67 12.79
N PRO A 267 1.99 5.01 13.83
CA PRO A 267 1.44 5.66 15.02
C PRO A 267 0.93 7.09 14.77
N LEU A 268 1.43 7.80 13.76
CA LEU A 268 0.88 9.10 13.35
C LEU A 268 -0.55 8.94 12.79
N GLY A 269 -0.77 7.89 12.01
CA GLY A 269 -2.10 7.56 11.51
C GLY A 269 -3.06 7.11 12.62
N ALA A 270 -2.55 6.40 13.63
CA ALA A 270 -3.37 5.93 14.75
C ALA A 270 -3.76 7.06 15.71
N LEU A 271 -2.81 7.93 16.07
CA LEU A 271 -3.01 8.96 17.10
C LEU A 271 -3.63 10.26 16.56
N TYR A 272 -3.24 10.67 15.34
CA TYR A 272 -3.63 11.97 14.77
C TYR A 272 -4.47 11.86 13.50
N ASP A 273 -4.82 10.63 13.10
CA ASP A 273 -5.54 10.37 11.83
C ASP A 273 -4.82 10.95 10.59
N THR A 274 -3.48 11.06 10.70
CA THR A 274 -2.63 11.58 9.62
C THR A 274 -2.76 10.66 8.40
N PRO A 275 -3.01 11.21 7.20
CA PRO A 275 -3.02 10.39 6.00
C PRO A 275 -1.70 9.65 5.81
N HIS A 276 -1.75 8.33 5.67
CA HIS A 276 -0.59 7.44 5.68
C HIS A 276 0.53 7.87 4.71
N GLY A 277 0.16 8.16 3.46
CA GLY A 277 1.14 8.59 2.46
C GLY A 277 1.76 9.97 2.75
N VAL A 278 1.05 10.86 3.45
CA VAL A 278 1.63 12.14 3.91
C VAL A 278 2.68 11.89 4.99
N ALA A 279 2.35 11.06 5.98
CA ALA A 279 3.29 10.70 7.05
C ALA A 279 4.57 10.06 6.47
N ASN A 280 4.42 9.05 5.60
CA ASN A 280 5.54 8.40 4.92
C ASN A 280 6.41 9.40 4.14
N ALA A 281 5.79 10.29 3.36
CA ALA A 281 6.50 11.24 2.51
C ALA A 281 7.32 12.27 3.31
N ILE A 282 6.81 12.72 4.47
CA ILE A 282 7.55 13.65 5.35
C ILE A 282 8.74 12.94 6.00
N ILE A 283 8.56 11.71 6.46
CA ILE A 283 9.57 10.94 7.21
C ILE A 283 10.67 10.40 6.28
N LEU A 284 10.32 10.02 5.04
CA LEU A 284 11.21 9.31 4.12
C LEU A 284 12.59 9.94 3.96
N PRO A 285 12.75 11.25 3.64
CA PRO A 285 14.09 11.83 3.42
C PRO A 285 14.99 11.74 4.66
N THR A 286 14.44 11.98 5.84
CA THR A 286 15.18 11.92 7.12
C THR A 286 15.64 10.51 7.44
N VAL A 287 14.77 9.52 7.24
CA VAL A 287 15.13 8.11 7.42
C VAL A 287 16.12 7.64 6.35
N MET A 288 16.03 8.15 5.12
CA MET A 288 17.05 7.87 4.10
C MET A 288 18.43 8.35 4.54
N GLU A 289 18.54 9.55 5.13
CA GLU A 289 19.82 10.06 5.68
C GLU A 289 20.33 9.13 6.78
N TYR A 290 19.46 8.71 7.69
CA TYR A 290 19.80 7.79 8.78
C TYR A 290 20.29 6.43 8.28
N ASN A 291 19.63 5.86 7.27
CA ASN A 291 19.92 4.53 6.72
C ASN A 291 21.12 4.49 5.75
N ALA A 292 21.49 5.63 5.16
CA ALA A 292 22.49 5.71 4.10
C ALA A 292 23.82 4.97 4.41
N PRO A 293 24.38 5.04 5.63
CA PRO A 293 25.61 4.31 5.95
C PRO A 293 25.51 2.79 5.88
N ALA A 294 24.30 2.23 6.05
CA ALA A 294 24.04 0.79 6.09
C ALA A 294 23.64 0.16 4.73
N THR A 295 23.56 0.96 3.66
CA THR A 295 22.98 0.52 2.37
C THR A 295 24.00 0.31 1.24
N GLY A 296 25.31 0.38 1.54
CA GLY A 296 26.34 0.26 0.51
C GLY A 296 26.17 1.29 -0.61
N ASP A 297 26.11 0.84 -1.86
CA ASP A 297 25.96 1.68 -3.06
C ASP A 297 24.51 1.80 -3.56
N LYS A 298 23.54 1.21 -2.87
CA LYS A 298 22.13 1.19 -3.32
C LYS A 298 21.53 2.58 -3.58
N TYR A 299 22.00 3.62 -2.91
CA TYR A 299 21.51 4.98 -3.14
C TYR A 299 21.96 5.57 -4.47
N ARG A 300 23.05 5.09 -5.06
CA ARG A 300 23.42 5.43 -6.44
C ARG A 300 22.38 4.96 -7.44
N ASP A 301 21.89 3.72 -7.26
CA ASP A 301 20.83 3.17 -8.10
C ASP A 301 19.51 3.92 -7.90
N ILE A 302 19.17 4.29 -6.66
CA ILE A 302 18.01 5.13 -6.36
C ILE A 302 18.14 6.50 -7.05
N ALA A 303 19.30 7.18 -6.92
CA ALA A 303 19.52 8.46 -7.58
C ALA A 303 19.33 8.36 -9.09
N LYS A 304 19.92 7.34 -9.71
CA LYS A 304 19.77 7.07 -11.14
C LYS A 304 18.32 6.81 -11.54
N ALA A 305 17.59 5.98 -10.80
CA ALA A 305 16.19 5.70 -11.04
C ALA A 305 15.30 6.95 -10.84
N MET A 306 15.68 7.85 -9.92
CA MET A 306 15.03 9.16 -9.75
C MET A 306 15.34 10.16 -10.87
N GLY A 307 16.20 9.80 -11.85
CA GLY A 307 16.54 10.62 -13.01
C GLY A 307 17.73 11.54 -12.80
N VAL A 308 18.57 11.31 -11.78
CA VAL A 308 19.81 12.05 -11.57
C VAL A 308 20.85 11.57 -12.58
N GLU A 309 21.43 12.51 -13.32
CA GLU A 309 22.48 12.23 -14.32
C GLU A 309 23.86 12.14 -13.66
N GLY A 310 24.78 11.40 -14.32
CA GLY A 310 26.19 11.34 -13.93
C GLY A 310 26.47 10.56 -12.63
N THR A 311 25.53 9.77 -12.16
CA THR A 311 25.62 9.04 -10.87
C THR A 311 26.83 8.11 -10.79
N GLU A 312 27.27 7.53 -11.91
CA GLU A 312 28.42 6.63 -12.00
C GLU A 312 29.76 7.32 -11.67
N ALA A 313 29.85 8.64 -11.91
CA ALA A 313 31.06 9.43 -11.61
C ALA A 313 31.08 10.02 -10.18
N MET A 314 29.96 9.95 -9.46
CA MET A 314 29.84 10.48 -8.10
C MET A 314 30.59 9.61 -7.10
N SER A 315 31.15 10.22 -6.07
CA SER A 315 31.53 9.50 -4.86
C SER A 315 30.29 8.88 -4.18
N LEU A 316 30.51 7.96 -3.25
CA LEU A 316 29.40 7.34 -2.51
C LEU A 316 28.53 8.37 -1.76
N GLU A 317 29.17 9.36 -1.13
CA GLU A 317 28.47 10.41 -0.38
C GLU A 317 27.70 11.37 -1.32
N GLU A 318 28.26 11.71 -2.47
CA GLU A 318 27.55 12.51 -3.49
C GLU A 318 26.33 11.74 -4.01
N ALA A 319 26.44 10.45 -4.31
CA ALA A 319 25.33 9.62 -4.79
C ALA A 319 24.23 9.50 -3.72
N ARG A 320 24.57 9.31 -2.46
CA ARG A 320 23.64 9.28 -1.32
C ARG A 320 22.88 10.59 -1.19
N LYS A 321 23.61 11.72 -1.19
CA LYS A 321 23.00 13.04 -1.15
C LYS A 321 22.09 13.29 -2.35
N ALA A 322 22.52 12.93 -3.55
CA ALA A 322 21.74 13.11 -4.78
C ALA A 322 20.41 12.36 -4.75
N ALA A 323 20.39 11.11 -4.25
CA ALA A 323 19.17 10.33 -4.06
C ALA A 323 18.19 11.03 -3.11
N ILE A 324 18.67 11.46 -1.95
CA ILE A 324 17.88 12.13 -0.93
C ILE A 324 17.32 13.46 -1.45
N ASP A 325 18.16 14.27 -2.10
CA ASP A 325 17.76 15.56 -2.68
C ASP A 325 16.70 15.37 -3.78
N ALA A 326 16.80 14.30 -4.60
CA ALA A 326 15.83 14.00 -5.63
C ALA A 326 14.44 13.62 -5.02
N VAL A 327 14.44 12.88 -3.93
CA VAL A 327 13.21 12.55 -3.19
C VAL A 327 12.61 13.81 -2.55
N LYS A 328 13.41 14.64 -1.87
CA LYS A 328 12.98 15.92 -1.29
C LYS A 328 12.37 16.83 -2.36
N LYS A 329 13.01 16.90 -3.51
CA LYS A 329 12.51 17.71 -4.63
C LYS A 329 11.17 17.19 -5.15
N LEU A 330 11.01 15.88 -5.36
CA LEU A 330 9.76 15.32 -5.82
C LEU A 330 8.64 15.58 -4.81
N SER A 331 8.89 15.36 -3.52
CA SER A 331 7.95 15.63 -2.43
C SER A 331 7.48 17.09 -2.42
N ALA A 332 8.41 18.04 -2.54
CA ALA A 332 8.10 19.47 -2.64
C ALA A 332 7.31 19.82 -3.91
N ASP A 333 7.70 19.28 -5.07
CA ASP A 333 7.05 19.54 -6.36
C ASP A 333 5.56 19.08 -6.37
N VAL A 334 5.22 18.08 -5.58
CA VAL A 334 3.84 17.57 -5.46
C VAL A 334 3.08 18.11 -4.25
N GLY A 335 3.69 19.02 -3.49
CA GLY A 335 3.03 19.77 -2.42
C GLY A 335 2.89 19.03 -1.09
N ILE A 336 3.78 18.09 -0.79
CA ILE A 336 3.85 17.45 0.54
C ILE A 336 4.51 18.41 1.55
N PRO A 337 3.99 18.51 2.79
CA PRO A 337 4.66 19.25 3.88
C PRO A 337 6.07 18.72 4.15
N ALA A 338 6.96 19.62 4.60
CA ALA A 338 8.36 19.28 4.83
C ALA A 338 8.64 18.70 6.22
N ASP A 339 7.75 18.95 7.19
CA ASP A 339 7.94 18.59 8.61
C ASP A 339 6.63 18.18 9.29
N LEU A 340 6.72 17.76 10.55
CA LEU A 340 5.60 17.28 11.38
C LEU A 340 5.08 18.32 12.39
N LYS A 341 5.57 19.57 12.35
CA LYS A 341 5.27 20.58 13.38
C LYS A 341 3.79 20.86 13.59
N ASP A 342 3.02 20.86 12.51
CA ASP A 342 1.58 21.10 12.57
C ASP A 342 0.76 19.82 12.87
N ILE A 343 1.42 18.66 12.98
CA ILE A 343 0.79 17.35 13.18
C ILE A 343 1.08 16.80 14.57
N VAL A 344 2.35 16.79 14.96
CA VAL A 344 2.84 16.09 16.17
C VAL A 344 2.98 17.03 17.34
N LYS A 345 2.59 16.57 18.53
CA LYS A 345 2.81 17.28 19.78
C LYS A 345 4.06 16.73 20.49
N ASN A 346 4.84 17.61 21.09
CA ASN A 346 6.07 17.22 21.81
C ASN A 346 5.81 16.21 22.94
N GLU A 347 4.65 16.27 23.57
CA GLU A 347 4.24 15.39 24.68
C GLU A 347 4.04 13.94 24.24
N ASP A 348 3.78 13.69 22.95
CA ASP A 348 3.48 12.37 22.40
C ASP A 348 4.72 11.67 21.80
N ILE A 349 5.86 12.35 21.71
CA ILE A 349 7.08 11.84 21.07
C ILE A 349 7.55 10.51 21.67
N ASP A 350 7.49 10.36 22.99
CA ASP A 350 7.90 9.12 23.67
C ASP A 350 6.98 7.95 23.30
N PHE A 351 5.67 8.18 23.27
CA PHE A 351 4.70 7.19 22.81
C PHE A 351 4.90 6.80 21.34
N LEU A 352 5.06 7.80 20.46
CA LEU A 352 5.29 7.57 19.03
C LEU A 352 6.57 6.76 18.79
N SER A 353 7.64 7.09 19.52
CA SER A 353 8.95 6.41 19.40
C SER A 353 8.87 4.94 19.84
N GLN A 354 8.22 4.67 20.97
CA GLN A 354 8.02 3.30 21.43
C GLN A 354 7.11 2.52 20.48
N SER A 355 6.00 3.11 20.02
CA SER A 355 5.09 2.47 19.07
C SER A 355 5.77 2.12 17.74
N ALA A 356 6.60 3.03 17.22
CA ALA A 356 7.39 2.79 16.02
C ALA A 356 8.46 1.70 16.23
N PHE A 357 9.07 1.64 17.41
CA PHE A 357 10.03 0.60 17.75
C PHE A 357 9.40 -0.80 17.82
N ASP A 358 8.17 -0.90 18.30
CA ASP A 358 7.43 -2.16 18.42
C ASP A 358 6.73 -2.57 17.12
N ASP A 359 6.77 -1.74 16.08
CA ASP A 359 6.10 -1.97 14.80
C ASP A 359 6.71 -3.13 13.99
N ALA A 360 5.84 -3.85 13.28
CA ALA A 360 6.20 -5.04 12.50
C ALA A 360 7.15 -4.76 11.32
N CYS A 361 7.21 -3.52 10.80
CA CYS A 361 8.08 -3.15 9.68
C CYS A 361 9.53 -2.90 10.13
N ARG A 362 9.76 -2.47 11.38
CA ARG A 362 11.08 -2.11 11.90
C ARG A 362 12.16 -3.18 11.72
N PRO A 363 11.92 -4.47 11.96
CA PRO A 363 12.96 -5.49 11.81
C PRO A 363 13.56 -5.57 10.39
N GLY A 364 12.84 -5.13 9.37
CA GLY A 364 13.31 -5.05 7.98
C GLY A 364 14.29 -3.91 7.71
N ASN A 365 14.35 -2.89 8.58
CA ASN A 365 15.22 -1.74 8.35
C ASN A 365 16.69 -2.13 8.20
N PRO A 366 17.43 -1.58 7.21
CA PRO A 366 18.83 -1.99 6.95
C PRO A 366 19.77 -1.70 8.11
N ARG A 367 19.49 -0.66 8.90
CA ARG A 367 20.22 -0.30 10.11
C ARG A 367 19.37 -0.67 11.33
N ASP A 368 20.01 -1.32 12.33
CA ASP A 368 19.36 -1.55 13.61
C ASP A 368 19.08 -0.21 14.31
N THR A 369 17.94 -0.11 14.96
CA THR A 369 17.45 1.12 15.58
C THR A 369 17.07 0.89 17.04
N SER A 370 17.31 1.91 17.88
CA SER A 370 16.80 1.99 19.25
C SER A 370 15.59 2.95 19.32
N VAL A 371 14.89 2.93 20.45
CA VAL A 371 13.79 3.87 20.74
C VAL A 371 14.32 5.30 20.74
N GLU A 372 15.52 5.52 21.31
CA GLU A 372 16.16 6.82 21.39
C GLU A 372 16.51 7.38 20.02
N GLU A 373 17.04 6.55 19.10
CA GLU A 373 17.33 6.98 17.73
C GLU A 373 16.04 7.34 16.97
N ILE A 374 14.96 6.56 17.13
CA ILE A 374 13.66 6.90 16.54
C ILE A 374 13.12 8.21 17.10
N LYS A 375 13.30 8.45 18.42
CA LYS A 375 12.94 9.72 19.06
C LYS A 375 13.70 10.90 18.45
N GLU A 376 15.00 10.76 18.23
CA GLU A 376 15.82 11.78 17.60
C GLU A 376 15.36 12.07 16.17
N LEU A 377 14.97 11.04 15.40
CA LEU A 377 14.41 11.20 14.06
C LEU A 377 13.10 12.01 14.09
N TYR A 378 12.16 11.69 15.00
CA TYR A 378 10.94 12.50 15.15
C TYR A 378 11.26 13.96 15.52
N LEU A 379 12.14 14.15 16.50
CA LEU A 379 12.53 15.50 16.94
C LEU A 379 13.18 16.33 15.82
N SER A 380 13.90 15.69 14.90
CA SER A 380 14.50 16.37 13.74
C SER A 380 13.47 16.83 12.71
N LEU A 381 12.25 16.32 12.77
CA LEU A 381 11.11 16.67 11.89
C LEU A 381 10.15 17.69 12.57
N MET A 382 10.45 18.09 13.82
CA MET A 382 9.72 19.11 14.59
C MET A 382 10.40 20.49 14.42
#